data_7d7011f9bf87a8009546a3f79a4ce6cb
#
_entry.id   7d7011f9bf87a8009546a3f79a4ce6cb
#
_cell.length_a   1.000
_cell.length_b   1.000
_cell.length_c   1.000
_cell.angle_alpha   90.00
_cell.angle_beta   90.00
_cell.angle_gamma   90.00
#
_symmetry.space_group_name_H-M   'P 1'
#
loop_
_entity.id
_entity.type
_entity.pdbx_description
1 polymer ?
#
loop_
_entity_poly.entity_id
_entity_poly.type
_entity_poly.pdbx_seq_one_letter_code
_entity_poly.pdbx_strand_id
1 'polypeptide(L)'
;QHRRRDDRRLHVEHRFRRALICHHCGHTEKRSENCPECGSLDSLAACGPGVERLAEEAATLFPQARLLVLSSDFPGGAGRIRRELDEIAQGNFDLVIGTQLVAKGHNFPYLTLVGVIDADVGLDNGDPRASERTFQLLSQVTGRAGRGDKPGRALLQSYQPNHPVMQA
;
A
#
# COMPACT_ATOMS: atom_id res chain seq x y z
N GLN A 1 -29.39 -6.27 6.96
CA GLN A 1 -28.31 -6.20 6.00
C GLN A 1 -27.10 -5.44 6.55
N HIS A 2 -26.99 -5.22 7.85
CA HIS A 2 -25.87 -4.54 8.52
C HIS A 2 -25.07 -5.49 9.43
N ARG A 3 -24.89 -6.75 9.07
CA ARG A 3 -24.16 -7.73 9.90
C ARG A 3 -22.65 -7.57 9.95
N ARG A 4 -22.07 -6.50 9.39
CA ARG A 4 -20.61 -6.33 9.30
C ARG A 4 -20.09 -5.07 10.00
N ARG A 5 -20.84 -4.49 10.95
CA ARG A 5 -20.34 -3.40 11.79
C ARG A 5 -19.18 -3.81 12.71
N ASP A 6 -19.03 -5.09 13.00
CA ASP A 6 -18.05 -5.59 13.98
C ASP A 6 -16.73 -6.08 13.38
N ASP A 7 -16.61 -6.22 12.05
CA ASP A 7 -15.33 -6.64 11.47
C ASP A 7 -14.42 -5.43 11.21
N ARG A 8 -13.81 -4.94 12.28
CA ARG A 8 -12.90 -3.79 12.27
C ARG A 8 -11.60 -4.04 11.54
N ARG A 9 -11.30 -5.29 11.21
CA ARG A 9 -10.14 -5.66 10.39
C ARG A 9 -10.20 -5.09 8.98
N LEU A 10 -11.41 -4.71 8.52
CA LEU A 10 -11.63 -4.08 7.22
C LEU A 10 -11.54 -2.54 7.25
N HIS A 11 -11.32 -1.95 8.42
CA HIS A 11 -11.22 -0.51 8.56
C HIS A 11 -9.75 -0.08 8.44
N VAL A 12 -9.50 0.89 7.58
CA VAL A 12 -8.20 1.54 7.42
C VAL A 12 -8.26 2.90 8.08
N GLU A 13 -7.26 3.21 8.91
CA GLU A 13 -7.12 4.52 9.51
C GLU A 13 -6.54 5.50 8.48
N HIS A 14 -7.31 6.55 8.19
CA HIS A 14 -6.85 7.69 7.40
C HIS A 14 -6.41 8.80 8.36
N ARG A 15 -5.11 8.90 8.64
CA ARG A 15 -4.53 9.84 9.62
C ARG A 15 -4.93 11.29 9.34
N PHE A 16 -4.88 11.73 8.08
CA PHE A 16 -5.28 13.08 7.71
C PHE A 16 -6.76 13.38 7.96
N ARG A 17 -7.62 12.36 7.88
CA ARG A 17 -9.06 12.49 8.13
C ARG A 17 -9.44 12.17 9.57
N ARG A 18 -8.51 11.63 10.36
CA ARG A 18 -8.76 11.11 11.72
C ARG A 18 -10.00 10.20 11.78
N ALA A 19 -10.14 9.37 10.77
CA ALA A 19 -11.31 8.52 10.58
C ALA A 19 -10.90 7.11 10.18
N LEU A 20 -11.72 6.14 10.62
CA LEU A 20 -11.65 4.76 10.17
C LEU A 20 -12.61 4.61 8.99
N ILE A 21 -12.11 4.15 7.86
CA ILE A 21 -12.90 3.93 6.64
C ILE A 21 -12.90 2.45 6.29
N CYS A 22 -14.07 1.88 6.15
CA CYS A 22 -14.21 0.52 5.62
C CYS A 22 -14.08 0.56 4.10
N HIS A 23 -13.01 0.00 3.56
CA HIS A 23 -12.79 -0.05 2.11
C HIS A 23 -13.74 -1.00 1.37
N HIS A 24 -14.49 -1.81 2.09
CA HIS A 24 -15.50 -2.69 1.47
C HIS A 24 -16.84 -1.97 1.19
N CYS A 25 -17.33 -1.20 2.16
CA CYS A 25 -18.64 -0.55 2.07
C CYS A 25 -18.61 0.97 2.13
N GLY A 26 -17.43 1.59 2.26
CA GLY A 26 -17.27 3.04 2.37
C GLY A 26 -17.74 3.63 3.71
N HIS A 27 -18.14 2.80 4.67
CA HIS A 27 -18.54 3.29 5.99
C HIS A 27 -17.39 4.04 6.65
N THR A 28 -17.68 5.23 7.17
CA THR A 28 -16.70 6.08 7.84
C THR A 28 -17.13 6.30 9.28
N GLU A 29 -16.21 6.07 10.21
CA GLU A 29 -16.43 6.37 11.63
C GLU A 29 -15.21 7.11 12.22
N LYS A 30 -15.44 7.90 13.26
CA LYS A 30 -14.36 8.53 14.00
C LYS A 30 -13.58 7.48 14.79
N ARG A 31 -12.25 7.57 14.77
CA ARG A 31 -11.42 6.72 15.63
C ARG A 31 -11.83 6.94 17.09
N SER A 32 -12.21 5.85 17.76
CA SER A 32 -12.45 5.87 19.21
C SER A 32 -11.13 5.78 19.94
N GLU A 33 -10.95 6.59 20.97
CA GLU A 33 -9.79 6.49 21.87
C GLU A 33 -9.87 5.25 22.76
N ASN A 34 -11.08 4.77 23.00
CA ASN A 34 -11.34 3.63 23.87
C ASN A 34 -11.89 2.46 23.06
N CYS A 35 -11.55 1.24 23.45
CA CYS A 35 -12.22 0.06 22.94
C CYS A 35 -13.73 0.13 23.24
N PRO A 36 -14.60 0.05 22.26
CA PRO A 36 -16.03 0.14 22.49
C PRO A 36 -16.62 -1.07 23.23
N GLU A 37 -15.87 -2.17 23.33
CA GLU A 37 -16.32 -3.37 24.04
C GLU A 37 -15.85 -3.39 25.50
N CYS A 38 -14.56 -3.09 25.75
CA CYS A 38 -13.98 -3.19 27.09
C CYS A 38 -13.57 -1.85 27.71
N GLY A 39 -13.69 -0.74 26.97
CA GLY A 39 -13.36 0.60 27.44
C GLY A 39 -11.88 0.88 27.60
N SER A 40 -10.97 -0.07 27.31
CA SER A 40 -9.54 0.16 27.49
C SER A 40 -9.03 1.24 26.52
N LEU A 41 -8.20 2.13 27.06
CA LEU A 41 -7.56 3.21 26.33
C LEU A 41 -6.50 2.66 25.36
N ASP A 42 -6.36 3.30 24.22
CA ASP A 42 -5.30 3.05 23.24
C ASP A 42 -5.22 1.59 22.75
N SER A 43 -6.33 0.88 22.76
CA SER A 43 -6.40 -0.53 22.40
C SER A 43 -6.41 -0.79 20.88
N LEU A 44 -6.57 0.25 20.08
CA LEU A 44 -6.50 0.14 18.60
C LEU A 44 -5.06 0.32 18.14
N ALA A 45 -4.38 -0.80 17.93
CA ALA A 45 -3.06 -0.80 17.29
C ALA A 45 -3.20 -0.77 15.76
N ALA A 46 -2.38 0.07 15.10
CA ALA A 46 -2.27 0.01 13.65
C ALA A 46 -1.61 -1.32 13.25
N CYS A 47 -2.29 -2.10 12.42
CA CYS A 47 -1.76 -3.33 11.86
C CYS A 47 -1.19 -3.05 10.47
N GLY A 48 0.03 -3.54 10.21
CA GLY A 48 0.75 -3.38 8.96
C GLY A 48 1.55 -2.07 8.84
N PRO A 49 2.51 -2.05 7.92
CA PRO A 49 3.34 -0.89 7.65
C PRO A 49 2.53 0.13 6.86
N GLY A 50 2.05 1.17 7.52
CA GLY A 50 1.44 2.30 6.82
C GLY A 50 2.47 3.00 5.91
N VAL A 51 1.98 3.59 4.82
CA VAL A 51 2.82 4.30 3.83
C VAL A 51 3.69 5.37 4.50
N GLU A 52 3.14 6.05 5.51
CA GLU A 52 3.83 7.09 6.28
C GLU A 52 5.00 6.54 7.08
N ARG A 53 4.80 5.41 7.76
CA ARG A 53 5.87 4.77 8.53
C ARG A 53 7.00 4.30 7.62
N LEU A 54 6.67 3.70 6.49
CA LEU A 54 7.66 3.31 5.48
C LEU A 54 8.43 4.53 4.97
N ALA A 55 7.77 5.68 4.79
CA ALA A 55 8.41 6.90 4.37
C ALA A 55 9.39 7.45 5.43
N GLU A 56 9.03 7.40 6.70
CA GLU A 56 9.90 7.80 7.82
C GLU A 56 11.15 6.90 7.91
N GLU A 57 10.97 5.58 7.81
CA GLU A 57 12.09 4.63 7.80
C GLU A 57 12.99 4.85 6.57
N ALA A 58 12.39 5.02 5.39
CA ALA A 58 13.11 5.25 4.15
C ALA A 58 13.92 6.56 4.18
N ALA A 59 13.35 7.64 4.71
CA ALA A 59 14.04 8.91 4.87
C ALA A 59 15.24 8.79 5.83
N THR A 60 15.11 7.95 6.86
CA THR A 60 16.20 7.68 7.80
C THR A 60 17.33 6.84 7.17
N LEU A 61 16.95 5.80 6.41
CA LEU A 61 17.91 4.90 5.77
C LEU A 61 18.59 5.51 4.54
N PHE A 62 17.87 6.37 3.83
CA PHE A 62 18.33 6.98 2.57
C PHE A 62 18.20 8.52 2.61
N PRO A 63 18.92 9.22 3.49
CA PRO A 63 18.73 10.65 3.72
C PRO A 63 19.07 11.52 2.51
N GLN A 64 19.81 11.00 1.52
CA GLN A 64 20.14 11.71 0.29
C GLN A 64 19.18 11.42 -0.87
N ALA A 65 18.27 10.44 -0.71
CA ALA A 65 17.34 10.07 -1.76
C ALA A 65 16.19 11.08 -1.89
N ARG A 66 15.85 11.40 -3.13
CA ARG A 66 14.66 12.18 -3.45
C ARG A 66 13.46 11.26 -3.30
N LEU A 67 12.80 11.35 -2.14
CA LEU A 67 11.67 10.51 -1.75
C LEU A 67 10.36 11.13 -2.20
N LEU A 68 9.48 10.34 -2.80
CA LEU A 68 8.08 10.67 -3.04
C LEU A 68 7.16 9.67 -2.35
N VAL A 69 6.14 10.17 -1.65
CA VAL A 69 5.04 9.37 -1.13
C VAL A 69 3.80 9.59 -1.97
N LEU A 70 3.38 8.56 -2.71
CA LEU A 70 2.22 8.59 -3.58
C LEU A 70 1.02 7.93 -2.89
N SER A 71 0.09 8.74 -2.42
CA SER A 71 -1.14 8.27 -1.77
C SER A 71 -2.37 9.02 -2.29
N SER A 72 -3.46 8.29 -2.51
CA SER A 72 -4.77 8.86 -2.88
C SER A 72 -5.40 9.69 -1.76
N ASP A 73 -4.92 9.52 -0.53
CA ASP A 73 -5.47 10.18 0.66
C ASP A 73 -5.00 11.64 0.80
N PHE A 74 -3.93 12.00 0.11
CA PHE A 74 -3.40 13.35 0.15
C PHE A 74 -4.25 14.34 -0.66
N PRO A 75 -4.31 15.61 -0.24
CA PRO A 75 -5.04 16.66 -0.97
C PRO A 75 -4.53 16.82 -2.41
N GLY A 76 -5.43 17.19 -3.32
CA GLY A 76 -5.09 17.50 -4.72
C GLY A 76 -5.63 16.52 -5.77
N GLY A 77 -6.22 15.41 -5.32
CA GLY A 77 -6.97 14.48 -6.17
C GLY A 77 -6.21 13.93 -7.38
N ALA A 78 -6.94 13.57 -8.43
CA ALA A 78 -6.39 12.92 -9.63
C ALA A 78 -5.37 13.79 -10.39
N GLY A 79 -5.53 15.12 -10.37
CA GLY A 79 -4.61 16.04 -11.06
C GLY A 79 -3.22 16.08 -10.43
N ARG A 80 -3.13 15.99 -9.09
CA ARG A 80 -1.87 15.87 -8.37
C ARG A 80 -1.19 14.55 -8.71
N ILE A 81 -1.93 13.43 -8.57
CA ILE A 81 -1.39 12.09 -8.82
C ILE A 81 -0.82 12.00 -10.24
N ARG A 82 -1.51 12.56 -11.25
CA ARG A 82 -1.02 12.56 -12.62
C ARG A 82 0.32 13.29 -12.73
N ARG A 83 0.46 14.49 -12.17
CA ARG A 83 1.73 15.24 -12.18
C ARG A 83 2.86 14.46 -11.50
N GLU A 84 2.60 13.90 -10.33
CA GLU A 84 3.60 13.10 -9.61
C GLU A 84 4.04 11.85 -10.40
N LEU A 85 3.11 11.19 -11.09
CA LEU A 85 3.44 10.06 -11.96
C LEU A 85 4.27 10.48 -13.17
N ASP A 86 4.01 11.64 -13.76
CA ASP A 86 4.82 12.21 -14.85
C ASP A 86 6.24 12.53 -14.36
N GLU A 87 6.40 13.09 -13.17
CA GLU A 87 7.71 13.38 -12.57
C GLU A 87 8.49 12.09 -12.23
N ILE A 88 7.80 11.03 -11.77
CA ILE A 88 8.44 9.72 -11.57
C ILE A 88 8.94 9.17 -12.91
N ALA A 89 8.13 9.28 -13.97
CA ALA A 89 8.51 8.81 -15.30
C ALA A 89 9.72 9.57 -15.89
N GLN A 90 9.93 10.82 -15.47
CA GLN A 90 11.08 11.62 -15.83
C GLN A 90 12.34 11.32 -14.99
N GLY A 91 12.23 10.48 -13.95
CA GLY A 91 13.35 10.14 -13.07
C GLY A 91 13.69 11.22 -12.04
N ASN A 92 12.71 12.04 -11.67
CA ASN A 92 12.91 13.13 -10.69
C ASN A 92 12.99 12.61 -9.25
N PHE A 93 12.68 11.33 -9.01
CA PHE A 93 12.71 10.68 -7.70
C PHE A 93 13.58 9.44 -7.73
N ASP A 94 14.27 9.20 -6.62
CA ASP A 94 15.12 8.01 -6.41
C ASP A 94 14.36 6.89 -5.71
N LEU A 95 13.37 7.25 -4.86
CA LEU A 95 12.55 6.32 -4.12
C LEU A 95 11.09 6.79 -4.10
N VAL A 96 10.19 5.89 -4.50
CA VAL A 96 8.75 6.13 -4.50
C VAL A 96 8.08 5.12 -3.59
N ILE A 97 7.32 5.60 -2.62
CA ILE A 97 6.52 4.78 -1.71
C ILE A 97 5.05 5.02 -2.02
N GLY A 98 4.30 3.96 -2.25
CA GLY A 98 2.89 4.09 -2.57
C GLY A 98 2.12 2.80 -2.41
N THR A 99 0.81 2.90 -2.54
CA THR A 99 -0.12 1.78 -2.56
C THR A 99 -0.29 1.23 -3.98
N GLN A 100 -1.27 0.36 -4.18
CA GLN A 100 -1.63 -0.23 -5.49
C GLN A 100 -1.80 0.79 -6.64
N LEU A 101 -1.96 2.08 -6.32
CA LEU A 101 -2.11 3.14 -7.31
C LEU A 101 -0.88 3.27 -8.22
N VAL A 102 0.32 3.07 -7.67
CA VAL A 102 1.60 3.11 -8.42
C VAL A 102 1.68 1.97 -9.44
N ALA A 103 0.97 0.86 -9.19
CA ALA A 103 1.02 -0.33 -10.04
C ALA A 103 0.20 -0.20 -11.34
N LYS A 104 -0.75 0.73 -11.43
CA LYS A 104 -1.70 0.80 -12.56
C LYS A 104 -1.27 1.76 -13.67
N GLY A 105 -1.09 1.23 -14.87
CA GLY A 105 -1.19 1.98 -16.13
C GLY A 105 -0.01 2.87 -16.54
N HIS A 106 1.00 3.08 -15.71
CA HIS A 106 2.13 3.98 -16.01
C HIS A 106 3.39 3.23 -16.39
N ASN A 107 4.19 3.80 -17.27
CA ASN A 107 5.51 3.30 -17.62
C ASN A 107 6.58 4.09 -16.86
N PHE A 108 7.47 3.38 -16.16
CA PHE A 108 8.56 3.97 -15.40
C PHE A 108 9.90 3.45 -15.94
N PRO A 109 10.49 4.08 -16.96
CA PRO A 109 11.69 3.58 -17.64
C PRO A 109 12.92 3.49 -16.74
N TYR A 110 12.98 4.31 -15.69
CA TYR A 110 14.10 4.33 -14.74
C TYR A 110 13.91 3.40 -13.54
N LEU A 111 12.80 2.70 -13.44
CA LEU A 111 12.50 1.82 -12.32
C LEU A 111 13.30 0.52 -12.43
N THR A 112 14.30 0.35 -11.58
CA THR A 112 15.20 -0.82 -11.55
C THR A 112 14.90 -1.76 -10.40
N LEU A 113 14.20 -1.31 -9.35
CA LEU A 113 13.85 -2.13 -8.20
C LEU A 113 12.39 -1.88 -7.80
N VAL A 114 11.67 -2.96 -7.56
CA VAL A 114 10.35 -2.93 -6.93
C VAL A 114 10.39 -3.74 -5.65
N GLY A 115 10.00 -3.14 -4.54
CA GLY A 115 9.78 -3.79 -3.25
C GLY A 115 8.29 -3.88 -2.95
N VAL A 116 7.81 -5.08 -2.63
CA VAL A 116 6.45 -5.28 -2.11
C VAL A 116 6.57 -5.64 -0.63
N ILE A 117 6.09 -4.77 0.21
CA ILE A 117 6.07 -4.96 1.66
C ILE A 117 4.75 -5.63 2.03
N ASP A 118 4.84 -6.72 2.81
CA ASP A 118 3.68 -7.49 3.26
C ASP A 118 2.81 -8.00 2.08
N ALA A 119 3.43 -8.82 1.23
CA ALA A 119 2.78 -9.39 0.04
C ALA A 119 1.59 -10.31 0.39
N ASP A 120 1.47 -10.73 1.64
CA ASP A 120 0.42 -11.64 2.14
C ASP A 120 -0.90 -10.94 2.45
N VAL A 121 -0.93 -9.62 2.57
CA VAL A 121 -2.12 -8.83 2.97
C VAL A 121 -3.39 -9.20 2.18
N GLY A 122 -3.23 -9.59 0.93
CA GLY A 122 -4.35 -9.98 0.09
C GLY A 122 -4.83 -11.42 0.26
N LEU A 123 -4.05 -12.31 0.91
CA LEU A 123 -4.31 -13.76 0.92
C LEU A 123 -5.38 -14.18 1.94
N ASP A 124 -5.44 -13.52 3.10
CA ASP A 124 -6.22 -13.95 4.25
C ASP A 124 -7.54 -13.19 4.46
N ASN A 125 -8.10 -12.58 3.42
CA ASN A 125 -9.29 -11.74 3.55
C ASN A 125 -10.64 -12.47 3.41
N GLY A 126 -10.62 -13.81 3.34
CA GLY A 126 -11.84 -14.63 3.24
C GLY A 126 -12.55 -14.56 1.86
N ASP A 127 -11.95 -13.91 0.88
CA ASP A 127 -12.45 -13.90 -0.50
C ASP A 127 -11.97 -15.17 -1.22
N PRO A 128 -12.86 -15.99 -1.83
CA PRO A 128 -12.47 -17.17 -2.61
C PRO A 128 -11.45 -16.88 -3.74
N ARG A 129 -11.40 -15.63 -4.21
CA ARG A 129 -10.47 -15.18 -5.26
C ARG A 129 -9.27 -14.41 -4.70
N ALA A 130 -9.02 -14.48 -3.41
CA ALA A 130 -7.92 -13.75 -2.78
C ALA A 130 -6.57 -14.09 -3.41
N SER A 131 -6.28 -15.37 -3.58
CA SER A 131 -5.04 -15.83 -4.20
C SER A 131 -4.87 -15.36 -5.64
N GLU A 132 -5.94 -15.43 -6.45
CA GLU A 132 -5.92 -14.95 -7.84
C GLU A 132 -5.64 -13.45 -7.91
N ARG A 133 -6.34 -12.65 -7.10
CA ARG A 133 -6.15 -11.19 -7.07
C ARG A 133 -4.77 -10.80 -6.58
N THR A 134 -4.26 -11.50 -5.56
CA THR A 134 -2.92 -11.26 -5.05
C THR A 134 -1.87 -11.59 -6.11
N PHE A 135 -1.99 -12.74 -6.78
CA PHE A 135 -1.10 -13.09 -7.87
C PHE A 135 -1.12 -12.05 -9.01
N GLN A 136 -2.30 -11.62 -9.45
CA GLN A 136 -2.43 -10.59 -10.48
C GLN A 136 -1.78 -9.28 -10.06
N LEU A 137 -1.98 -8.84 -8.81
CA LEU A 137 -1.37 -7.63 -8.28
C LEU A 137 0.15 -7.75 -8.25
N LEU A 138 0.69 -8.82 -7.67
CA LEU A 138 2.12 -9.05 -7.59
C LEU A 138 2.76 -9.11 -8.97
N SER A 139 2.16 -9.83 -9.92
CA SER A 139 2.62 -9.91 -11.30
C SER A 139 2.63 -8.53 -12.00
N GLN A 140 1.62 -7.70 -11.76
CA GLN A 140 1.57 -6.34 -12.30
C GLN A 140 2.67 -5.45 -11.73
N VAL A 141 2.90 -5.53 -10.43
CA VAL A 141 3.87 -4.69 -9.72
C VAL A 141 5.30 -5.11 -10.08
N THR A 142 5.61 -6.40 -9.99
CA THR A 142 6.94 -6.93 -10.28
C THR A 142 7.34 -6.71 -11.74
N GLY A 143 6.39 -6.84 -12.67
CA GLY A 143 6.59 -6.57 -14.09
C GLY A 143 6.79 -5.09 -14.45
N ARG A 144 6.91 -4.17 -13.47
CA ARG A 144 7.21 -2.75 -13.71
C ARG A 144 8.71 -2.46 -13.73
N ALA A 145 9.50 -3.23 -12.98
CA ALA A 145 10.94 -3.05 -12.97
C ALA A 145 11.59 -3.52 -14.28
N GLY A 146 12.63 -2.84 -14.73
CA GLY A 146 13.43 -3.26 -15.88
C GLY A 146 12.79 -3.03 -17.25
N ARG A 147 11.92 -2.05 -17.38
CA ARG A 147 11.31 -1.68 -18.68
C ARG A 147 12.15 -0.71 -19.51
N GLY A 148 13.25 -0.21 -18.94
CA GLY A 148 14.24 0.58 -19.65
C GLY A 148 15.50 -0.22 -19.95
N ASP A 149 16.61 0.46 -20.16
CA ASP A 149 17.89 -0.14 -20.53
C ASP A 149 18.57 -0.94 -19.41
N LYS A 150 18.13 -0.75 -18.16
CA LYS A 150 18.69 -1.42 -17.00
C LYS A 150 17.85 -2.62 -16.58
N PRO A 151 18.49 -3.74 -16.18
CA PRO A 151 17.75 -4.89 -15.66
C PRO A 151 16.99 -4.52 -14.39
N GLY A 152 15.76 -5.03 -14.28
CA GLY A 152 14.91 -4.83 -13.12
C GLY A 152 15.00 -5.98 -12.14
N ARG A 153 14.75 -5.67 -10.88
CA ARG A 153 14.59 -6.66 -9.80
C ARG A 153 13.28 -6.42 -9.05
N ALA A 154 12.68 -7.49 -8.56
CA ALA A 154 11.55 -7.42 -7.66
C ALA A 154 11.86 -8.19 -6.37
N LEU A 155 11.52 -7.60 -5.23
CA LEU A 155 11.65 -8.19 -3.91
C LEU A 155 10.27 -8.26 -3.27
N LEU A 156 9.86 -9.43 -2.86
CA LEU A 156 8.61 -9.66 -2.14
C LEU A 156 8.91 -10.00 -0.69
N GLN A 157 8.41 -9.22 0.24
CA GLN A 157 8.43 -9.55 1.65
C GLN A 157 7.16 -10.33 1.98
N SER A 158 7.31 -11.56 2.50
CA SER A 158 6.20 -12.45 2.81
C SER A 158 6.48 -13.27 4.07
N TYR A 159 5.47 -13.48 4.88
CA TYR A 159 5.48 -14.45 5.99
C TYR A 159 5.20 -15.87 5.51
N GLN A 160 4.69 -16.01 4.27
CA GLN A 160 4.33 -17.30 3.66
C GLN A 160 5.09 -17.51 2.33
N PRO A 161 6.44 -17.54 2.34
CA PRO A 161 7.22 -17.60 1.09
C PRO A 161 6.98 -18.88 0.27
N ASN A 162 6.45 -19.92 0.92
CA ASN A 162 6.12 -21.21 0.25
C ASN A 162 4.67 -21.24 -0.28
N HIS A 163 3.90 -20.18 -0.10
CA HIS A 163 2.54 -20.13 -0.65
C HIS A 163 2.59 -20.16 -2.19
N PRO A 164 1.71 -20.94 -2.88
CA PRO A 164 1.72 -21.06 -4.34
C PRO A 164 1.75 -19.72 -5.09
N VAL A 165 1.07 -18.71 -4.59
CA VAL A 165 1.05 -17.35 -5.16
C VAL A 165 2.44 -16.69 -5.11
N MET A 166 3.26 -16.99 -4.12
CA MET A 166 4.62 -16.43 -3.98
C MET A 166 5.66 -17.21 -4.80
N GLN A 167 5.34 -18.42 -5.19
CA GLN A 167 6.24 -19.30 -5.96
C GLN A 167 5.98 -19.25 -7.47
N ALA A 168 4.83 -18.70 -7.89
CA ALA A 168 4.41 -18.59 -9.29
C ALA A 168 4.94 -17.33 -9.97
#